data_2cb0e43d622d04f3d4a964413810592e
#
_entry.id   2cb0e43d622d04f3d4a964413810592e
#
_cell.length_a   1.000
_cell.length_b   1.000
_cell.length_c   1.000
_cell.angle_alpha   90.00
_cell.angle_beta   90.00
_cell.angle_gamma   90.00
#
_symmetry.space_group_name_H-M   'P 1'
#
loop_
_entity.id
_entity.type
_entity.pdbx_description
1 polymer ?
#
loop_
_entity_poly.entity_id
_entity_poly.type
_entity_poly.pdbx_seq_one_letter_code
_entity_poly.pdbx_strand_id
1 'polypeptide(L)'
;MVSRVTSKLMRFSVKLSVTICAVLGLALSANAFAGGGLDKPEVTRTLRTARSTEPTFKIESGIDGDVFPAFANYASLQTPEQRKWGVVSVKVSNPTDTEQRYRIAVRVSGWSDQEVQVVTLQAGAARTFMFAPSFLPRLYKNREITAATAQIKITDIAGNPVYSSTVPVRMRAVEDMFWGRGFKYAQFIASWVTPHDARVEQVLSRAKELMPGRRLPGYEEWKDVAGQEQESRLQARAIYDALQKQKLSYVKSSLTFGANTNISERIRTPRESIIASSANCIDAAVLFASAFENLGMAPVIVLVPGHAYVGVKIADNSEKYLYIDVALTGRVPFEHAVGSAERGLARFQSAQITRIGISDARRAGIYPIPQLP
;
A
#
# COMPACT_ATOMS: atom_id res chain seq x y z
N MET A 1 38.06 -29.14 -36.49
CA MET A 1 37.76 -28.19 -37.55
C MET A 1 37.09 -26.99 -36.88
N VAL A 2 37.80 -25.87 -36.85
CA VAL A 2 37.51 -24.64 -36.09
C VAL A 2 36.67 -23.74 -37.00
N SER A 3 35.61 -23.16 -36.49
CA SER A 3 35.04 -21.91 -37.06
C SER A 3 34.58 -20.97 -35.97
N ARG A 4 35.35 -19.90 -35.79
CA ARG A 4 35.02 -18.71 -35.03
C ARG A 4 34.03 -17.85 -35.80
N VAL A 5 32.96 -17.40 -35.15
CA VAL A 5 32.17 -16.28 -35.64
C VAL A 5 32.21 -15.17 -34.59
N THR A 6 32.85 -14.10 -34.95
CA THR A 6 32.95 -12.83 -34.24
C THR A 6 31.68 -12.03 -34.43
N SER A 7 31.01 -11.63 -33.35
CA SER A 7 29.89 -10.69 -33.37
C SER A 7 30.38 -9.28 -33.02
N LYS A 8 30.16 -8.34 -33.94
CA LYS A 8 30.38 -6.91 -33.80
C LYS A 8 29.42 -6.29 -32.81
N LEU A 9 29.96 -5.64 -31.76
CA LEU A 9 29.22 -4.70 -30.95
C LEU A 9 28.94 -3.42 -31.74
N MET A 10 27.67 -3.09 -31.91
CA MET A 10 27.24 -1.79 -32.43
C MET A 10 26.84 -0.90 -31.25
N ARG A 11 27.70 0.07 -30.92
CA ARG A 11 27.42 1.13 -29.95
C ARG A 11 26.57 2.20 -30.62
N PHE A 12 25.30 2.35 -30.20
CA PHE A 12 24.51 3.55 -30.51
C PHE A 12 24.75 4.60 -29.44
N SER A 13 25.40 5.69 -29.85
CA SER A 13 25.56 6.90 -29.04
C SER A 13 24.44 7.86 -29.42
N VAL A 14 23.49 8.09 -28.48
CA VAL A 14 22.46 9.13 -28.65
C VAL A 14 23.02 10.43 -28.06
N LYS A 15 23.36 11.38 -28.93
CA LYS A 15 23.68 12.75 -28.56
C LYS A 15 22.37 13.51 -28.31
N LEU A 16 22.17 13.94 -27.08
CA LEU A 16 21.10 14.86 -26.70
C LEU A 16 21.56 16.29 -26.97
N SER A 17 20.99 16.94 -27.99
CA SER A 17 21.23 18.35 -28.31
C SER A 17 20.30 19.21 -27.46
N VAL A 18 20.88 20.01 -26.54
CA VAL A 18 20.16 21.06 -25.80
C VAL A 18 20.26 22.32 -26.62
N THR A 19 19.17 22.82 -27.15
CA THR A 19 19.08 24.11 -27.86
C THR A 19 18.84 25.20 -26.81
N ILE A 20 19.88 26.02 -26.60
CA ILE A 20 19.78 27.25 -25.82
C ILE A 20 19.39 28.36 -26.77
N CYS A 21 18.20 28.94 -26.59
CA CYS A 21 17.83 30.21 -27.24
C CYS A 21 18.50 31.37 -26.55
N ALA A 22 19.51 31.91 -27.15
CA ALA A 22 20.11 33.20 -26.77
C ALA A 22 19.32 34.34 -27.44
N VAL A 23 18.78 35.24 -26.63
CA VAL A 23 18.16 36.47 -27.11
C VAL A 23 19.31 37.51 -27.24
N LEU A 24 19.56 37.92 -28.48
CA LEU A 24 20.48 39.03 -28.78
C LEU A 24 19.86 40.37 -28.36
N GLY A 25 20.48 41.06 -27.42
CA GLY A 25 20.25 42.45 -27.15
C GLY A 25 21.21 43.34 -28.02
N LEU A 26 20.65 44.22 -28.81
CA LEU A 26 21.41 45.21 -29.58
C LEU A 26 22.15 46.17 -28.66
N ALA A 27 23.45 46.31 -28.86
CA ALA A 27 24.27 47.38 -28.32
C ALA A 27 24.29 48.53 -29.31
N LEU A 28 23.84 49.70 -28.87
CA LEU A 28 24.09 50.98 -29.52
C LEU A 28 25.27 51.64 -28.83
N SER A 29 26.35 51.82 -29.56
CA SER A 29 27.52 52.63 -29.19
C SER A 29 27.21 54.10 -29.34
N ALA A 30 27.47 54.90 -28.30
CA ALA A 30 27.62 56.36 -28.42
C ALA A 30 28.82 56.80 -27.59
N ASN A 31 29.64 57.58 -28.23
CA ASN A 31 30.96 58.07 -27.85
C ASN A 31 30.98 58.98 -26.63
N ALA A 32 32.17 59.03 -26.04
CA ALA A 32 32.60 59.76 -24.91
C ALA A 32 32.50 61.34 -25.05
N PHE A 33 32.18 61.94 -23.90
CA PHE A 33 32.81 63.28 -23.54
C PHE A 33 33.10 63.26 -22.05
N ALA A 34 34.32 63.66 -21.73
CA ALA A 34 34.84 63.76 -20.38
C ALA A 34 34.33 65.04 -19.68
N GLY A 35 34.19 64.98 -18.36
CA GLY A 35 34.01 66.15 -17.52
C GLY A 35 33.38 65.95 -16.18
N GLY A 36 34.14 65.99 -15.10
CA GLY A 36 33.75 66.60 -13.84
C GLY A 36 32.95 65.66 -12.87
N GLY A 37 33.59 65.30 -11.79
CA GLY A 37 33.01 64.55 -10.70
C GLY A 37 31.83 65.25 -10.00
N LEU A 38 30.89 64.42 -9.56
CA LEU A 38 30.00 64.60 -8.40
C LEU A 38 29.55 63.18 -8.00
N ASP A 39 29.90 62.79 -6.79
CA ASP A 39 29.44 61.58 -6.15
C ASP A 39 27.91 61.50 -6.20
N LYS A 40 27.36 60.52 -6.95
CA LYS A 40 25.96 60.14 -6.87
C LYS A 40 25.84 59.00 -5.86
N PRO A 41 24.97 59.11 -4.86
CA PRO A 41 24.69 57.97 -3.98
C PRO A 41 24.14 56.80 -4.80
N GLU A 42 24.80 55.67 -4.72
CA GLU A 42 24.38 54.40 -5.29
C GLU A 42 23.13 53.94 -4.57
N VAL A 43 21.97 54.26 -5.14
CA VAL A 43 20.69 53.71 -4.66
C VAL A 43 20.63 52.25 -5.09
N THR A 44 21.17 51.36 -4.25
CA THR A 44 20.96 49.93 -4.38
C THR A 44 19.46 49.67 -4.21
N ARG A 45 18.72 49.67 -5.33
CA ARG A 45 17.34 49.28 -5.37
C ARG A 45 17.31 47.77 -5.17
N THR A 46 17.24 47.34 -3.89
CA THR A 46 16.87 45.97 -3.56
C THR A 46 15.46 45.75 -4.12
N LEU A 47 15.38 45.06 -5.26
CA LEU A 47 14.11 44.57 -5.76
C LEU A 47 13.56 43.60 -4.68
N ARG A 48 12.78 44.11 -3.74
CA ARG A 48 11.89 43.26 -2.94
C ARG A 48 10.96 42.60 -3.94
N THR A 49 11.24 41.36 -4.25
CA THR A 49 10.24 40.46 -4.86
C THR A 49 9.00 40.59 -4.01
N ALA A 50 7.95 41.22 -4.57
CA ALA A 50 6.64 41.28 -3.89
C ALA A 50 6.25 39.86 -3.52
N ARG A 51 6.18 39.55 -2.21
CA ARG A 51 5.61 38.29 -1.75
C ARG A 51 4.19 38.24 -2.27
N SER A 52 3.83 37.16 -2.96
CA SER A 52 2.44 36.92 -3.33
C SER A 52 1.59 37.07 -2.09
N THR A 53 0.58 37.93 -2.16
CA THR A 53 -0.38 38.16 -1.08
C THR A 53 -1.56 37.18 -1.17
N GLU A 54 -1.60 36.37 -2.22
CA GLU A 54 -2.69 35.41 -2.45
C GLU A 54 -2.31 34.01 -1.93
N PRO A 55 -3.28 33.31 -1.33
CA PRO A 55 -3.08 31.93 -0.88
C PRO A 55 -2.79 31.02 -2.07
N THR A 56 -1.89 30.05 -1.86
CA THR A 56 -1.56 29.05 -2.88
C THR A 56 -2.02 27.66 -2.45
N PHE A 57 -2.47 26.87 -3.45
CA PHE A 57 -2.96 25.52 -3.24
C PHE A 57 -2.20 24.55 -4.16
N LYS A 58 -1.57 23.52 -3.57
CA LYS A 58 -0.96 22.43 -4.32
C LYS A 58 -1.70 21.14 -4.02
N ILE A 59 -2.15 20.48 -5.07
CA ILE A 59 -2.92 19.23 -4.98
C ILE A 59 -2.02 18.07 -5.42
N GLU A 60 -2.01 17.00 -4.63
CA GLU A 60 -1.41 15.73 -5.00
C GLU A 60 -2.44 14.62 -4.74
N SER A 61 -2.49 13.62 -5.61
CA SER A 61 -3.48 12.55 -5.53
C SER A 61 -2.80 11.19 -5.45
N GLY A 62 -3.28 10.36 -4.51
CA GLY A 62 -2.94 8.96 -4.36
C GLY A 62 -1.43 8.68 -4.29
N ILE A 63 -1.07 7.49 -4.72
CA ILE A 63 0.32 7.09 -4.97
C ILE A 63 0.56 7.28 -6.47
N ASP A 64 1.19 8.39 -6.84
CA ASP A 64 1.41 8.78 -8.25
C ASP A 64 0.10 8.80 -9.09
N GLY A 65 -1.00 9.26 -8.49
CA GLY A 65 -2.31 9.30 -9.10
C GLY A 65 -3.11 8.00 -8.98
N ASP A 66 -2.55 6.95 -8.40
CA ASP A 66 -3.24 5.68 -8.16
C ASP A 66 -3.96 5.67 -6.80
N VAL A 67 -5.21 5.19 -6.79
CA VAL A 67 -6.01 4.97 -5.59
C VAL A 67 -6.16 3.46 -5.38
N PHE A 68 -5.40 2.91 -4.44
CA PHE A 68 -5.45 1.51 -4.06
C PHE A 68 -6.53 1.27 -3.01
N PRO A 69 -7.46 0.30 -3.20
CA PRO A 69 -8.57 0.08 -2.28
C PRO A 69 -8.16 -0.19 -0.83
N ALA A 70 -7.11 -0.97 -0.58
CA ALA A 70 -6.61 -1.25 0.77
C ALA A 70 -6.15 0.02 1.50
N PHE A 71 -5.42 0.91 0.81
CA PHE A 71 -4.95 2.17 1.38
C PHE A 71 -6.09 3.17 1.55
N ALA A 72 -7.02 3.22 0.60
CA ALA A 72 -8.20 4.06 0.70
C ALA A 72 -9.08 3.64 1.88
N ASN A 73 -9.32 2.34 2.07
CA ASN A 73 -10.03 1.80 3.22
C ASN A 73 -9.36 2.19 4.55
N TYR A 74 -8.05 1.95 4.66
CA TYR A 74 -7.28 2.32 5.85
C TYR A 74 -7.39 3.80 6.18
N ALA A 75 -7.22 4.68 5.19
CA ALA A 75 -7.24 6.12 5.39
C ALA A 75 -8.64 6.64 5.76
N SER A 76 -9.72 6.06 5.19
CA SER A 76 -11.09 6.46 5.47
C SER A 76 -11.57 6.09 6.89
N LEU A 77 -10.92 5.11 7.53
CA LEU A 77 -11.21 4.71 8.92
C LEU A 77 -10.53 5.60 9.96
N GLN A 78 -9.70 6.56 9.55
CA GLN A 78 -8.98 7.46 10.45
C GLN A 78 -9.61 8.84 10.49
N THR A 79 -9.55 9.52 11.65
CA THR A 79 -9.97 10.91 11.71
C THR A 79 -8.98 11.81 10.94
N PRO A 80 -9.39 12.98 10.45
CA PRO A 80 -8.52 13.89 9.72
C PRO A 80 -7.20 14.22 10.44
N GLU A 81 -7.25 14.34 11.79
CA GLU A 81 -6.11 14.68 12.63
C GLU A 81 -5.10 13.52 12.77
N GLN A 82 -5.60 12.28 12.78
CA GLN A 82 -4.78 11.05 12.87
C GLN A 82 -4.20 10.64 11.53
N ARG A 83 -4.78 11.14 10.44
CA ARG A 83 -4.46 10.71 9.08
C ARG A 83 -3.08 11.19 8.64
N LYS A 84 -2.17 10.25 8.49
CA LYS A 84 -0.81 10.49 7.97
C LYS A 84 -0.71 10.33 6.46
N TRP A 85 -1.77 9.80 5.84
CA TRP A 85 -1.85 9.52 4.41
C TRP A 85 -3.28 9.74 3.93
N GLY A 86 -3.45 10.14 2.68
CA GLY A 86 -4.76 10.38 2.08
C GLY A 86 -4.82 10.00 0.60
N VAL A 87 -6.01 9.91 0.07
CA VAL A 87 -6.24 9.72 -1.37
C VAL A 87 -5.98 11.01 -2.14
N VAL A 88 -6.24 12.14 -1.50
CA VAL A 88 -5.89 13.47 -2.01
C VAL A 88 -5.23 14.24 -0.88
N SER A 89 -4.13 14.92 -1.15
CA SER A 89 -3.53 15.89 -0.25
C SER A 89 -3.65 17.30 -0.83
N VAL A 90 -3.98 18.24 0.05
CA VAL A 90 -4.07 19.67 -0.29
C VAL A 90 -3.10 20.44 0.57
N LYS A 91 -2.01 20.92 -0.02
CA LYS A 91 -1.10 21.85 0.65
C LYS A 91 -1.62 23.24 0.45
N VAL A 92 -1.90 23.93 1.55
CA VAL A 92 -2.36 25.31 1.59
C VAL A 92 -1.25 26.19 2.16
N SER A 93 -0.95 27.30 1.51
CA SER A 93 -0.03 28.32 2.01
C SER A 93 -0.76 29.63 2.18
N ASN A 94 -0.68 30.22 3.37
CA ASN A 94 -1.24 31.53 3.70
C ASN A 94 -0.09 32.58 3.76
N PRO A 95 0.18 33.32 2.69
CA PRO A 95 1.25 34.32 2.68
C PRO A 95 0.85 35.63 3.35
N THR A 96 -0.41 35.78 3.75
CA THR A 96 -0.93 37.02 4.36
C THR A 96 -0.45 37.18 5.81
N ASP A 97 -0.61 38.36 6.37
CA ASP A 97 -0.30 38.71 7.77
C ASP A 97 -1.45 38.44 8.75
N THR A 98 -2.57 37.85 8.25
CA THR A 98 -3.74 37.50 9.04
C THR A 98 -4.04 36.01 8.99
N GLU A 99 -4.72 35.48 10.00
CA GLU A 99 -5.24 34.13 10.01
C GLU A 99 -6.27 33.96 8.89
N GLN A 100 -6.19 32.83 8.17
CA GLN A 100 -7.12 32.48 7.11
C GLN A 100 -7.83 31.17 7.45
N ARG A 101 -9.13 31.08 7.11
CA ARG A 101 -9.93 29.88 7.31
C ARG A 101 -10.59 29.49 6.01
N TYR A 102 -10.49 28.21 5.67
CA TYR A 102 -11.02 27.64 4.45
C TYR A 102 -11.87 26.42 4.73
N ARG A 103 -12.90 26.23 3.91
CA ARG A 103 -13.62 24.97 3.80
C ARG A 103 -13.12 24.25 2.55
N ILE A 104 -12.50 23.11 2.72
CA ILE A 104 -11.95 22.28 1.63
C ILE A 104 -12.85 21.07 1.48
N ALA A 105 -13.42 20.89 0.29
CA ALA A 105 -14.28 19.77 -0.05
C ALA A 105 -13.60 18.92 -1.14
N VAL A 106 -13.52 17.61 -0.90
CA VAL A 106 -12.88 16.64 -1.81
C VAL A 106 -13.82 15.47 -2.05
N ARG A 107 -13.98 15.07 -3.32
CA ARG A 107 -14.67 13.82 -3.70
C ARG A 107 -14.02 13.18 -4.92
N VAL A 108 -14.11 11.89 -5.04
CA VAL A 108 -13.78 11.16 -6.28
C VAL A 108 -15.08 10.86 -7.01
N SER A 109 -15.27 11.50 -8.17
CA SER A 109 -16.55 11.49 -8.90
C SER A 109 -17.03 10.08 -9.22
N GLY A 110 -18.22 9.71 -8.73
CA GLY A 110 -18.84 8.40 -8.91
C GLY A 110 -18.19 7.28 -8.09
N TRP A 111 -17.21 7.59 -7.20
CA TRP A 111 -16.49 6.59 -6.39
C TRP A 111 -16.53 6.85 -4.89
N SER A 112 -16.80 8.09 -4.48
CA SER A 112 -16.85 8.44 -3.06
C SER A 112 -17.95 9.47 -2.78
N ASP A 113 -18.34 9.55 -1.51
CA ASP A 113 -19.01 10.71 -0.96
C ASP A 113 -18.06 11.90 -0.93
N GLN A 114 -18.56 13.06 -0.51
CA GLN A 114 -17.74 14.25 -0.33
C GLN A 114 -17.24 14.34 1.10
N GLU A 115 -15.92 14.43 1.28
CA GLU A 115 -15.31 14.80 2.55
C GLU A 115 -15.11 16.32 2.59
N VAL A 116 -15.45 16.93 3.73
CA VAL A 116 -15.27 18.37 3.97
C VAL A 116 -14.45 18.57 5.25
N GLN A 117 -13.38 19.35 5.17
CA GLN A 117 -12.60 19.80 6.32
C GLN A 117 -12.63 21.33 6.39
N VAL A 118 -12.84 21.87 7.59
CA VAL A 118 -12.62 23.30 7.87
C VAL A 118 -11.22 23.45 8.47
N VAL A 119 -10.37 24.21 7.80
CA VAL A 119 -8.97 24.35 8.14
C VAL A 119 -8.62 25.80 8.47
N THR A 120 -7.76 25.98 9.45
CA THR A 120 -7.26 27.29 9.89
C THR A 120 -5.75 27.35 9.68
N LEU A 121 -5.28 28.42 9.04
CA LEU A 121 -3.86 28.70 8.84
C LEU A 121 -3.49 30.05 9.43
N GLN A 122 -2.52 30.04 10.31
CA GLN A 122 -1.92 31.27 10.86
C GLN A 122 -1.23 32.07 9.77
N ALA A 123 -0.99 33.36 10.03
CA ALA A 123 -0.23 34.25 9.17
C ALA A 123 1.12 33.63 8.76
N GLY A 124 1.43 33.63 7.47
CA GLY A 124 2.67 33.08 6.93
C GLY A 124 2.81 31.56 6.98
N ALA A 125 1.80 30.83 7.46
CA ALA A 125 1.87 29.38 7.61
C ALA A 125 1.59 28.62 6.31
N ALA A 126 2.19 27.42 6.18
CA ALA A 126 1.84 26.45 5.16
C ALA A 126 1.62 25.09 5.81
N ARG A 127 0.52 24.39 5.41
CA ARG A 127 0.16 23.09 5.97
C ARG A 127 -0.46 22.20 4.89
N THR A 128 -0.19 20.89 5.00
CA THR A 128 -0.81 19.88 4.14
C THR A 128 -1.93 19.17 4.90
N PHE A 129 -3.09 19.08 4.25
CA PHE A 129 -4.27 18.38 4.76
C PHE A 129 -4.52 17.13 3.93
N MET A 130 -4.81 16.02 4.60
CA MET A 130 -5.02 14.72 4.00
C MET A 130 -6.52 14.41 3.93
N PHE A 131 -6.98 14.02 2.74
CA PHE A 131 -8.37 13.66 2.49
C PHE A 131 -8.47 12.19 2.09
N ALA A 132 -9.42 11.48 2.69
CA ALA A 132 -9.80 10.12 2.35
C ALA A 132 -11.32 9.99 2.48
N PRO A 133 -12.09 10.46 1.49
CA PRO A 133 -13.54 10.42 1.54
C PRO A 133 -14.05 8.98 1.64
N SER A 134 -15.23 8.80 2.22
CA SER A 134 -15.90 7.50 2.28
C SER A 134 -16.17 6.98 0.88
N PHE A 135 -15.63 5.81 0.57
CA PHE A 135 -15.79 5.21 -0.74
C PHE A 135 -17.07 4.40 -0.88
N LEU A 136 -17.66 4.48 -2.05
CA LEU A 136 -18.81 3.68 -2.41
C LEU A 136 -18.41 2.19 -2.59
N PRO A 137 -19.36 1.24 -2.42
CA PRO A 137 -19.14 -0.20 -2.64
C PRO A 137 -18.46 -0.54 -3.96
N ARG A 138 -18.64 0.29 -4.96
CA ARG A 138 -18.01 0.17 -6.27
C ARG A 138 -16.49 0.07 -6.21
N LEU A 139 -15.79 0.76 -5.26
CA LEU A 139 -14.34 0.66 -5.11
C LEU A 139 -13.91 -0.78 -4.82
N TYR A 140 -14.64 -1.45 -3.93
CA TYR A 140 -14.34 -2.81 -3.47
C TYR A 140 -14.84 -3.92 -4.42
N LYS A 141 -15.56 -3.53 -5.49
CA LYS A 141 -15.96 -4.40 -6.61
C LYS A 141 -15.13 -4.15 -7.87
N ASN A 142 -14.24 -3.17 -7.86
CA ASN A 142 -13.42 -2.83 -9.03
C ASN A 142 -12.39 -3.93 -9.31
N ARG A 143 -12.39 -4.47 -10.54
CA ARG A 143 -11.50 -5.56 -10.94
C ARG A 143 -10.41 -5.14 -11.91
N GLU A 144 -10.53 -3.95 -12.50
CA GLU A 144 -9.58 -3.43 -13.47
C GLU A 144 -9.25 -1.96 -13.17
N ILE A 145 -8.11 -1.48 -13.69
CA ILE A 145 -7.73 -0.08 -13.55
C ILE A 145 -8.76 0.78 -14.27
N THR A 146 -9.40 1.67 -13.54
CA THR A 146 -10.45 2.54 -14.08
C THR A 146 -10.08 4.00 -13.88
N ALA A 147 -10.16 4.79 -14.96
CA ALA A 147 -9.96 6.23 -14.88
C ALA A 147 -11.09 6.90 -14.10
N ALA A 148 -10.74 7.84 -13.25
CA ALA A 148 -11.66 8.65 -12.46
C ALA A 148 -11.09 10.06 -12.26
N THR A 149 -11.85 10.92 -11.56
CA THR A 149 -11.48 12.31 -11.33
C THR A 149 -11.75 12.68 -9.89
N ALA A 150 -10.75 13.21 -9.21
CA ALA A 150 -10.93 13.84 -7.91
C ALA A 150 -11.26 15.32 -8.12
N GLN A 151 -12.33 15.78 -7.49
CA GLN A 151 -12.79 17.18 -7.50
C GLN A 151 -12.46 17.80 -6.16
N ILE A 152 -11.81 18.95 -6.20
CA ILE A 152 -11.42 19.75 -5.05
C ILE A 152 -12.11 21.11 -5.17
N LYS A 153 -12.84 21.52 -4.13
CA LYS A 153 -13.43 22.86 -4.03
C LYS A 153 -12.98 23.49 -2.72
N ILE A 154 -12.49 24.71 -2.79
CA ILE A 154 -12.07 25.48 -1.62
C ILE A 154 -12.88 26.77 -1.60
N THR A 155 -13.54 27.04 -0.49
CA THR A 155 -14.26 28.27 -0.23
C THR A 155 -13.72 28.95 1.02
N ASP A 156 -13.94 30.24 1.16
CA ASP A 156 -13.83 30.89 2.44
C ASP A 156 -14.98 30.45 3.38
N ILE A 157 -14.99 30.96 4.62
CA ILE A 157 -16.02 30.63 5.60
C ILE A 157 -17.39 31.20 5.24
N ALA A 158 -17.42 32.29 4.46
CA ALA A 158 -18.68 32.89 3.96
C ALA A 158 -19.28 32.08 2.78
N GLY A 159 -18.50 31.11 2.25
CA GLY A 159 -18.93 30.27 1.13
C GLY A 159 -18.51 30.81 -0.25
N ASN A 160 -17.74 31.90 -0.30
CA ASN A 160 -17.25 32.40 -1.59
C ASN A 160 -16.20 31.47 -2.18
N PRO A 161 -16.24 31.20 -3.49
CA PRO A 161 -15.22 30.35 -4.13
C PRO A 161 -13.83 30.99 -4.06
N VAL A 162 -12.84 30.21 -3.59
CA VAL A 162 -11.44 30.63 -3.55
C VAL A 162 -10.62 29.86 -4.57
N TYR A 163 -10.87 28.55 -4.69
CA TYR A 163 -10.14 27.69 -5.62
C TYR A 163 -10.98 26.47 -6.00
N SER A 164 -10.83 26.03 -7.25
CA SER A 164 -11.42 24.78 -7.72
C SER A 164 -10.45 24.07 -8.64
N SER A 165 -10.33 22.75 -8.47
CA SER A 165 -9.49 21.92 -9.31
C SER A 165 -10.09 20.54 -9.53
N THR A 166 -9.70 19.94 -10.64
CA THR A 166 -10.05 18.58 -10.99
C THR A 166 -8.77 17.85 -11.39
N VAL A 167 -8.42 16.79 -10.67
CA VAL A 167 -7.22 16.01 -10.94
C VAL A 167 -7.56 14.60 -11.38
N PRO A 168 -6.91 14.07 -12.42
CA PRO A 168 -7.12 12.69 -12.84
C PRO A 168 -6.57 11.73 -11.78
N VAL A 169 -7.29 10.63 -11.56
CA VAL A 169 -6.86 9.52 -10.70
C VAL A 169 -7.17 8.19 -11.38
N ARG A 170 -6.42 7.15 -11.02
CA ARG A 170 -6.67 5.79 -11.48
C ARG A 170 -7.13 4.95 -10.28
N MET A 171 -8.36 4.49 -10.36
CA MET A 171 -8.91 3.56 -9.37
C MET A 171 -8.34 2.17 -9.65
N ARG A 172 -7.54 1.65 -8.74
CA ARG A 172 -6.89 0.34 -8.88
C ARG A 172 -7.90 -0.78 -8.62
N ALA A 173 -7.58 -1.99 -9.09
CA ALA A 173 -8.38 -3.18 -8.77
C ALA A 173 -8.32 -3.49 -7.26
N VAL A 174 -9.38 -4.10 -6.73
CA VAL A 174 -9.42 -4.50 -5.31
C VAL A 174 -8.32 -5.49 -4.93
N GLU A 175 -7.85 -6.25 -5.90
CA GLU A 175 -6.76 -7.21 -5.77
C GLU A 175 -5.36 -6.56 -5.80
N ASP A 176 -5.26 -5.31 -6.23
CA ASP A 176 -3.97 -4.65 -6.42
C ASP A 176 -3.36 -4.23 -5.08
N MET A 177 -2.26 -4.90 -4.71
CA MET A 177 -1.41 -4.55 -3.57
C MET A 177 -0.20 -3.74 -4.04
N PHE A 178 0.05 -2.60 -3.42
CA PHE A 178 1.23 -1.79 -3.65
C PHE A 178 2.27 -2.01 -2.53
N TRP A 179 3.41 -2.60 -2.88
CA TRP A 179 4.45 -2.93 -1.91
C TRP A 179 5.30 -1.74 -1.46
N GLY A 180 5.52 -0.77 -2.35
CA GLY A 180 6.46 0.32 -2.14
C GLY A 180 7.92 -0.16 -2.12
N ARG A 181 8.85 0.79 -2.16
CA ARG A 181 10.28 0.47 -2.18
C ARG A 181 10.72 -0.26 -0.91
N GLY A 182 11.37 -1.40 -1.06
CA GLY A 182 11.84 -2.21 0.07
C GLY A 182 10.71 -2.77 0.94
N PHE A 183 9.55 -3.07 0.36
CA PHE A 183 8.37 -3.54 1.07
C PHE A 183 7.84 -2.59 2.15
N LYS A 184 8.05 -1.28 1.96
CA LYS A 184 7.63 -0.24 2.90
C LYS A 184 6.17 -0.36 3.36
N TYR A 185 5.30 -0.88 2.49
CA TYR A 185 3.86 -1.00 2.72
C TYR A 185 3.39 -2.45 2.89
N ALA A 186 4.32 -3.38 3.13
CA ALA A 186 4.00 -4.81 3.22
C ALA A 186 2.89 -5.14 4.24
N GLN A 187 2.77 -4.37 5.33
CA GLN A 187 1.73 -4.56 6.34
C GLN A 187 0.31 -4.49 5.76
N PHE A 188 0.11 -3.79 4.63
CA PHE A 188 -1.21 -3.69 4.00
C PHE A 188 -1.71 -5.01 3.40
N ILE A 189 -0.86 -6.04 3.27
CA ILE A 189 -1.32 -7.38 2.90
C ILE A 189 -2.38 -7.91 3.88
N ALA A 190 -2.34 -7.47 5.13
CA ALA A 190 -3.35 -7.82 6.13
C ALA A 190 -4.78 -7.39 5.74
N SER A 191 -4.92 -6.47 4.77
CA SER A 191 -6.24 -6.09 4.23
C SER A 191 -6.93 -7.22 3.46
N TRP A 192 -6.18 -8.19 2.93
CA TRP A 192 -6.73 -9.37 2.26
C TRP A 192 -6.96 -10.55 3.21
N VAL A 193 -6.45 -10.49 4.43
CA VAL A 193 -6.73 -11.48 5.48
C VAL A 193 -8.14 -11.22 6.01
N THR A 194 -9.09 -12.11 5.66
CA THR A 194 -10.54 -11.95 5.91
C THR A 194 -11.06 -13.11 6.74
N PRO A 195 -10.83 -13.11 8.07
CA PRO A 195 -11.10 -14.24 8.95
C PRO A 195 -12.58 -14.65 8.98
N HIS A 196 -13.50 -13.69 8.88
CA HIS A 196 -14.94 -13.93 8.97
C HIS A 196 -15.62 -14.15 7.61
N ASP A 197 -14.85 -14.46 6.56
CA ASP A 197 -15.44 -14.87 5.29
C ASP A 197 -16.10 -16.27 5.41
N ALA A 198 -17.33 -16.41 4.96
CA ALA A 198 -18.09 -17.66 5.06
C ALA A 198 -17.37 -18.86 4.41
N ARG A 199 -16.51 -18.66 3.41
CA ARG A 199 -15.72 -19.73 2.81
C ARG A 199 -14.58 -20.18 3.72
N VAL A 200 -13.96 -19.25 4.45
CA VAL A 200 -12.96 -19.56 5.49
C VAL A 200 -13.63 -20.37 6.59
N GLU A 201 -14.81 -19.97 7.07
CA GLU A 201 -15.56 -20.71 8.08
C GLU A 201 -15.94 -22.13 7.61
N GLN A 202 -16.28 -22.29 6.32
CA GLN A 202 -16.52 -23.62 5.73
C GLN A 202 -15.25 -24.50 5.74
N VAL A 203 -14.06 -23.92 5.49
CA VAL A 203 -12.79 -24.65 5.60
C VAL A 203 -12.56 -25.09 7.04
N LEU A 204 -12.76 -24.20 8.02
CA LEU A 204 -12.62 -24.51 9.44
C LEU A 204 -13.63 -25.57 9.89
N SER A 205 -14.88 -25.50 9.40
CA SER A 205 -15.89 -26.53 9.66
C SER A 205 -15.47 -27.94 9.16
N ARG A 206 -14.71 -28.01 8.07
CA ARG A 206 -14.13 -29.28 7.58
C ARG A 206 -12.86 -29.66 8.34
N ALA A 207 -12.04 -28.69 8.71
CA ALA A 207 -10.83 -28.93 9.48
C ALA A 207 -11.14 -29.53 10.86
N LYS A 208 -12.19 -29.02 11.55
CA LYS A 208 -12.58 -29.58 12.85
C LYS A 208 -12.92 -31.08 12.79
N GLU A 209 -13.46 -31.58 11.66
CA GLU A 209 -13.76 -33.01 11.51
C GLU A 209 -12.49 -33.91 11.47
N LEU A 210 -11.34 -33.27 11.24
CA LEU A 210 -10.02 -33.93 11.24
C LEU A 210 -9.32 -33.85 12.58
N MET A 211 -9.91 -33.12 13.54
CA MET A 211 -9.35 -32.94 14.89
C MET A 211 -9.87 -33.96 15.88
N PRO A 212 -9.06 -34.39 16.84
CA PRO A 212 -9.54 -35.09 18.02
C PRO A 212 -10.65 -34.27 18.71
N GLY A 213 -11.76 -34.91 19.09
CA GLY A 213 -12.89 -34.19 19.73
C GLY A 213 -13.67 -33.25 18.84
N ARG A 214 -13.35 -33.14 17.54
CA ARG A 214 -14.04 -32.32 16.53
C ARG A 214 -14.14 -30.83 16.92
N ARG A 215 -13.07 -30.25 17.44
CA ARG A 215 -12.97 -28.82 17.87
C ARG A 215 -11.68 -28.17 17.37
N LEU A 216 -11.75 -26.85 17.27
CA LEU A 216 -10.62 -25.99 16.95
C LEU A 216 -10.57 -24.87 18.00
N PRO A 217 -9.93 -25.10 19.17
CA PRO A 217 -10.00 -24.19 20.31
C PRO A 217 -9.04 -22.97 20.24
N GLY A 218 -8.26 -22.82 19.17
CA GLY A 218 -7.21 -21.81 19.15
C GLY A 218 -6.16 -22.08 20.23
N TYR A 219 -5.94 -21.10 21.12
CA TYR A 219 -5.04 -21.27 22.30
C TYR A 219 -5.78 -21.54 23.61
N GLU A 220 -7.12 -21.61 23.60
CA GLU A 220 -7.91 -21.55 24.84
C GLU A 220 -7.87 -22.85 25.69
N GLU A 221 -7.64 -23.99 25.07
CA GLU A 221 -7.79 -25.28 25.74
C GLU A 221 -6.61 -25.58 26.68
N TRP A 222 -5.42 -25.11 26.37
CA TRP A 222 -4.20 -25.38 27.12
C TRP A 222 -3.68 -24.09 27.77
N LYS A 223 -3.24 -24.21 29.03
CA LYS A 223 -2.67 -23.05 29.76
C LYS A 223 -1.14 -23.00 29.71
N ASP A 224 -0.52 -24.13 29.40
CA ASP A 224 0.93 -24.22 29.28
C ASP A 224 1.39 -24.18 27.83
N VAL A 225 2.61 -23.69 27.60
CA VAL A 225 3.16 -23.49 26.25
C VAL A 225 3.28 -24.81 25.47
N ALA A 226 3.64 -25.92 26.14
CA ALA A 226 3.85 -27.20 25.46
C ALA A 226 2.51 -27.78 24.94
N GLY A 227 1.45 -27.68 25.75
CA GLY A 227 0.10 -28.06 25.33
C GLY A 227 -0.40 -27.21 24.18
N GLN A 228 -0.24 -25.88 24.26
CA GLN A 228 -0.60 -24.97 23.18
C GLN A 228 0.21 -25.24 21.91
N GLU A 229 1.49 -25.55 22.00
CA GLU A 229 2.34 -25.88 20.84
C GLU A 229 1.84 -27.12 20.11
N GLN A 230 1.53 -28.19 20.87
CA GLN A 230 1.00 -29.43 20.30
C GLN A 230 -0.33 -29.17 19.63
N GLU A 231 -1.24 -28.46 20.31
CA GLU A 231 -2.58 -28.16 19.80
C GLU A 231 -2.54 -27.25 18.56
N SER A 232 -1.68 -26.22 18.58
CA SER A 232 -1.49 -25.32 17.42
C SER A 232 -1.02 -26.08 16.19
N ARG A 233 -0.12 -27.06 16.39
CA ARG A 233 0.36 -27.91 15.29
C ARG A 233 -0.73 -28.81 14.75
N LEU A 234 -1.56 -29.39 15.61
CA LEU A 234 -2.71 -30.23 15.20
C LEU A 234 -3.74 -29.42 14.42
N GLN A 235 -4.11 -28.23 14.91
CA GLN A 235 -5.04 -27.33 14.24
C GLN A 235 -4.50 -26.86 12.88
N ALA A 236 -3.22 -26.46 12.81
CA ALA A 236 -2.57 -26.07 11.57
C ALA A 236 -2.57 -27.22 10.55
N ARG A 237 -2.28 -28.45 10.99
CA ARG A 237 -2.36 -29.64 10.15
C ARG A 237 -3.78 -29.91 9.68
N ALA A 238 -4.77 -29.80 10.55
CA ALA A 238 -6.18 -30.04 10.19
C ALA A 238 -6.67 -29.05 9.11
N ILE A 239 -6.28 -27.75 9.22
CA ILE A 239 -6.57 -26.73 8.20
C ILE A 239 -5.87 -27.10 6.87
N TYR A 240 -4.59 -27.47 6.93
CA TYR A 240 -3.81 -27.86 5.75
C TYR A 240 -4.46 -29.08 5.05
N ASP A 241 -4.79 -30.12 5.79
CA ASP A 241 -5.39 -31.35 5.27
C ASP A 241 -6.80 -31.10 4.73
N ALA A 242 -7.58 -30.19 5.35
CA ALA A 242 -8.90 -29.81 4.85
C ALA A 242 -8.81 -29.12 3.49
N LEU A 243 -7.86 -28.21 3.31
CA LEU A 243 -7.61 -27.52 2.03
C LEU A 243 -7.05 -28.47 0.97
N GLN A 244 -6.16 -29.39 1.37
CA GLN A 244 -5.65 -30.43 0.49
C GLN A 244 -6.79 -31.34 -0.02
N LYS A 245 -7.69 -31.77 0.86
CA LYS A 245 -8.88 -32.56 0.46
C LYS A 245 -9.83 -31.79 -0.45
N GLN A 246 -9.87 -30.46 -0.37
CA GLN A 246 -10.57 -29.59 -1.31
C GLN A 246 -9.86 -29.39 -2.65
N LYS A 247 -8.74 -30.09 -2.85
CA LYS A 247 -7.91 -30.03 -4.06
C LYS A 247 -7.34 -28.62 -4.34
N LEU A 248 -7.05 -27.84 -3.29
CA LEU A 248 -6.36 -26.58 -3.48
C LEU A 248 -5.04 -26.84 -4.21
N SER A 249 -4.87 -26.25 -5.38
CA SER A 249 -3.72 -26.44 -6.25
C SER A 249 -2.88 -25.17 -6.33
N TYR A 250 -1.58 -25.33 -6.58
CA TYR A 250 -0.69 -24.19 -6.82
C TYR A 250 -0.78 -23.73 -8.26
N VAL A 251 -1.04 -22.43 -8.45
CA VAL A 251 -0.98 -21.76 -9.75
C VAL A 251 0.04 -20.64 -9.65
N LYS A 252 1.11 -20.72 -10.44
CA LYS A 252 2.11 -19.66 -10.51
C LYS A 252 1.46 -18.41 -11.12
N SER A 253 1.37 -17.32 -10.36
CA SER A 253 1.20 -15.99 -10.92
C SER A 253 2.57 -15.36 -11.16
N SER A 254 2.63 -14.31 -11.95
CA SER A 254 3.84 -13.51 -12.09
C SER A 254 4.08 -12.75 -10.80
N LEU A 255 4.80 -13.39 -9.87
CA LEU A 255 5.24 -12.75 -8.64
C LEU A 255 6.32 -11.74 -8.99
N THR A 256 6.04 -10.49 -8.74
CA THR A 256 7.02 -9.43 -8.87
C THR A 256 7.65 -9.11 -7.51
N PHE A 257 8.04 -10.13 -6.74
CA PHE A 257 8.97 -9.98 -5.63
C PHE A 257 10.36 -9.68 -6.19
N GLY A 258 10.60 -8.50 -6.67
CA GLY A 258 11.86 -8.14 -7.25
C GLY A 258 12.16 -6.66 -7.09
N ALA A 259 13.37 -6.28 -7.40
CA ALA A 259 13.96 -4.97 -7.17
C ALA A 259 13.25 -3.75 -7.82
N ASN A 260 12.18 -3.93 -8.57
CA ASN A 260 11.39 -2.86 -9.19
C ASN A 260 10.13 -2.57 -8.38
N THR A 261 10.22 -1.56 -7.59
CA THR A 261 9.45 -1.20 -6.40
C THR A 261 8.21 -0.36 -6.64
N ASN A 262 7.83 -0.12 -7.90
CA ASN A 262 6.60 0.57 -8.30
C ASN A 262 5.55 -0.39 -8.87
N ILE A 263 5.65 -1.68 -8.53
CA ILE A 263 4.77 -2.71 -9.09
C ILE A 263 3.71 -3.07 -8.07
N SER A 264 2.46 -3.03 -8.50
CA SER A 264 1.37 -3.66 -7.80
C SER A 264 1.32 -5.14 -8.16
N GLU A 265 1.04 -5.98 -7.18
CA GLU A 265 0.77 -7.40 -7.36
C GLU A 265 -0.70 -7.67 -7.10
N ARG A 266 -1.32 -8.55 -7.88
CA ARG A 266 -2.69 -8.99 -7.63
C ARG A 266 -2.68 -10.07 -6.57
N ILE A 267 -3.44 -9.84 -5.49
CA ILE A 267 -3.63 -10.78 -4.38
C ILE A 267 -5.11 -11.19 -4.33
N ARG A 268 -5.36 -12.48 -4.45
CA ARG A 268 -6.71 -13.02 -4.31
C ARG A 268 -7.12 -13.05 -2.84
N THR A 269 -8.39 -12.76 -2.61
CA THR A 269 -8.99 -13.01 -1.30
C THR A 269 -9.08 -14.52 -1.02
N PRO A 270 -9.17 -14.93 0.26
CA PRO A 270 -9.45 -16.33 0.64
C PRO A 270 -10.63 -16.93 -0.09
N ARG A 271 -11.74 -16.19 -0.20
CA ARG A 271 -12.94 -16.59 -0.94
C ARG A 271 -12.62 -16.98 -2.38
N GLU A 272 -11.90 -16.13 -3.08
CA GLU A 272 -11.55 -16.37 -4.48
C GLU A 272 -10.62 -17.56 -4.66
N SER A 273 -9.62 -17.71 -3.78
CA SER A 273 -8.72 -18.85 -3.80
C SER A 273 -9.44 -20.17 -3.54
N ILE A 274 -10.42 -20.20 -2.62
CA ILE A 274 -11.23 -21.36 -2.31
C ILE A 274 -12.17 -21.71 -3.48
N ILE A 275 -12.85 -20.71 -4.05
CA ILE A 275 -13.77 -20.92 -5.19
C ILE A 275 -13.01 -21.46 -6.41
N ALA A 276 -11.86 -20.86 -6.70
CA ALA A 276 -11.00 -21.28 -7.82
C ALA A 276 -10.28 -22.61 -7.56
N SER A 277 -10.28 -23.12 -6.33
CA SER A 277 -9.47 -24.25 -5.88
C SER A 277 -7.99 -24.10 -6.27
N SER A 278 -7.50 -22.86 -6.31
CA SER A 278 -6.13 -22.55 -6.72
C SER A 278 -5.63 -21.28 -6.06
N ALA A 279 -4.33 -21.27 -5.71
CA ALA A 279 -3.66 -20.15 -5.09
C ALA A 279 -2.18 -20.13 -5.49
N ASN A 280 -1.57 -18.95 -5.55
CA ASN A 280 -0.10 -18.83 -5.53
C ASN A 280 0.40 -18.85 -4.07
N CYS A 281 1.69 -18.63 -3.83
CA CYS A 281 2.25 -18.67 -2.48
C CYS A 281 1.67 -17.57 -1.57
N ILE A 282 1.44 -16.35 -2.10
CA ILE A 282 0.92 -15.23 -1.32
C ILE A 282 -0.59 -15.36 -1.07
N ASP A 283 -1.37 -15.80 -2.07
CA ASP A 283 -2.80 -16.06 -1.94
C ASP A 283 -3.06 -17.15 -0.89
N ALA A 284 -2.27 -18.24 -0.94
CA ALA A 284 -2.35 -19.31 0.04
C ALA A 284 -1.96 -18.82 1.45
N ALA A 285 -0.90 -18.00 1.56
CA ALA A 285 -0.49 -17.44 2.85
C ALA A 285 -1.60 -16.57 3.46
N VAL A 286 -2.27 -15.75 2.66
CA VAL A 286 -3.43 -14.93 3.08
C VAL A 286 -4.61 -15.81 3.51
N LEU A 287 -4.90 -16.89 2.77
CA LEU A 287 -5.95 -17.83 3.11
C LEU A 287 -5.70 -18.53 4.46
N PHE A 288 -4.49 -19.07 4.66
CA PHE A 288 -4.12 -19.71 5.92
C PHE A 288 -4.08 -18.72 7.09
N ALA A 289 -3.56 -17.51 6.87
CA ALA A 289 -3.59 -16.46 7.89
C ALA A 289 -5.02 -16.11 8.31
N SER A 290 -5.97 -16.10 7.36
CA SER A 290 -7.38 -15.86 7.65
C SER A 290 -7.99 -16.99 8.50
N ALA A 291 -7.65 -18.23 8.21
CA ALA A 291 -8.10 -19.37 9.00
C ALA A 291 -7.53 -19.33 10.42
N PHE A 292 -6.26 -19.00 10.58
CA PHE A 292 -5.64 -18.88 11.92
C PHE A 292 -6.21 -17.69 12.71
N GLU A 293 -6.38 -16.52 12.07
CA GLU A 293 -6.96 -15.35 12.74
C GLU A 293 -8.41 -15.60 13.18
N ASN A 294 -9.21 -16.34 12.41
CA ASN A 294 -10.57 -16.71 12.80
C ASN A 294 -10.61 -17.53 14.10
N LEU A 295 -9.59 -18.37 14.33
CA LEU A 295 -9.45 -19.16 15.55
C LEU A 295 -8.85 -18.39 16.72
N GLY A 296 -8.64 -17.06 16.60
CA GLY A 296 -7.96 -16.25 17.62
C GLY A 296 -6.47 -16.52 17.74
N MET A 297 -5.89 -17.28 16.80
CA MET A 297 -4.45 -17.51 16.75
C MET A 297 -3.72 -16.30 16.12
N ALA A 298 -2.40 -16.20 16.33
CA ALA A 298 -1.59 -15.09 15.86
C ALA A 298 -0.78 -15.47 14.60
N PRO A 299 -1.32 -15.29 13.39
CA PRO A 299 -0.60 -15.59 12.16
C PRO A 299 0.42 -14.50 11.79
N VAL A 300 1.45 -14.92 11.05
CA VAL A 300 2.44 -14.07 10.40
C VAL A 300 2.58 -14.47 8.93
N ILE A 301 2.56 -13.49 8.03
CA ILE A 301 2.94 -13.70 6.64
C ILE A 301 4.42 -13.36 6.50
N VAL A 302 5.19 -14.22 5.86
CA VAL A 302 6.64 -14.10 5.72
C VAL A 302 6.98 -14.01 4.23
N LEU A 303 7.52 -12.87 3.84
CA LEU A 303 7.99 -12.62 2.47
C LEU A 303 9.50 -12.81 2.40
N VAL A 304 9.94 -13.55 1.41
CA VAL A 304 11.34 -13.71 1.02
C VAL A 304 11.49 -13.46 -0.48
N PRO A 305 12.68 -13.24 -1.03
CA PRO A 305 12.87 -13.10 -2.46
C PRO A 305 12.24 -14.26 -3.24
N GLY A 306 11.17 -13.95 -4.02
CA GLY A 306 10.49 -14.91 -4.89
C GLY A 306 9.52 -15.88 -4.22
N HIS A 307 9.26 -15.77 -2.90
CA HIS A 307 8.34 -16.67 -2.22
C HIS A 307 7.67 -16.06 -0.99
N ALA A 308 6.53 -16.64 -0.60
CA ALA A 308 5.82 -16.30 0.63
C ALA A 308 5.50 -17.57 1.44
N TYR A 309 5.64 -17.45 2.75
CA TYR A 309 5.27 -18.48 3.73
C TYR A 309 4.21 -17.91 4.67
N VAL A 310 3.48 -18.80 5.34
CA VAL A 310 2.69 -18.44 6.51
C VAL A 310 3.33 -19.04 7.75
N GLY A 311 3.23 -18.34 8.86
CA GLY A 311 3.52 -18.87 10.18
C GLY A 311 2.36 -18.62 11.13
N VAL A 312 2.29 -19.38 12.19
CA VAL A 312 1.37 -19.13 13.31
C VAL A 312 2.16 -19.28 14.61
N LYS A 313 1.94 -18.40 15.58
CA LYS A 313 2.57 -18.58 16.90
C LYS A 313 2.17 -19.94 17.47
N ILE A 314 3.14 -20.62 18.08
CA ILE A 314 2.89 -21.95 18.68
C ILE A 314 2.10 -21.87 19.96
N ALA A 315 2.11 -20.72 20.62
CA ALA A 315 1.34 -20.41 21.82
C ALA A 315 1.14 -18.89 21.91
N ASP A 316 0.12 -18.43 22.63
CA ASP A 316 -0.21 -17.02 22.78
C ASP A 316 0.94 -16.20 23.40
N ASN A 317 1.64 -16.76 24.40
CA ASN A 317 2.78 -16.17 25.10
C ASN A 317 4.14 -16.55 24.52
N SER A 318 4.20 -17.13 23.30
CA SER A 318 5.46 -17.54 22.66
C SER A 318 5.88 -16.55 21.57
N GLU A 319 7.17 -16.37 21.39
CA GLU A 319 7.74 -15.70 20.22
C GLU A 319 8.15 -16.67 19.10
N LYS A 320 7.92 -17.98 19.31
CA LYS A 320 8.18 -19.00 18.29
C LYS A 320 6.98 -19.17 17.36
N TYR A 321 7.28 -19.51 16.12
CA TYR A 321 6.29 -19.75 15.08
C TYR A 321 6.47 -21.11 14.46
N LEU A 322 5.35 -21.75 14.14
CA LEU A 322 5.27 -22.88 13.22
C LEU A 322 5.13 -22.32 11.80
N TYR A 323 6.15 -22.48 10.96
CA TYR A 323 6.13 -22.02 9.56
C TYR A 323 5.69 -23.13 8.62
N ILE A 324 4.93 -22.76 7.58
CA ILE A 324 4.36 -23.70 6.61
C ILE A 324 4.58 -23.17 5.20
N ASP A 325 5.11 -23.98 4.32
CA ASP A 325 5.17 -23.70 2.88
C ASP A 325 3.83 -24.08 2.25
N VAL A 326 2.89 -23.15 2.32
CA VAL A 326 1.50 -23.35 1.87
C VAL A 326 1.33 -23.49 0.36
N ALA A 327 2.36 -23.14 -0.43
CA ALA A 327 2.39 -23.41 -1.86
C ALA A 327 2.44 -24.92 -2.16
N LEU A 328 2.75 -25.73 -1.18
CA LEU A 328 2.82 -27.19 -1.30
C LEU A 328 1.54 -27.92 -0.89
N THR A 329 0.49 -27.20 -0.45
CA THR A 329 -0.75 -27.78 0.14
C THR A 329 -1.36 -28.89 -0.73
N GLY A 330 -1.44 -28.71 -2.04
CA GLY A 330 -2.02 -29.72 -2.95
C GLY A 330 -1.09 -30.86 -3.33
N ARG A 331 0.18 -30.88 -2.83
CA ARG A 331 1.23 -31.74 -3.38
C ARG A 331 1.91 -32.67 -2.39
N VAL A 332 2.07 -32.25 -1.14
CA VAL A 332 2.83 -32.98 -0.13
C VAL A 332 2.09 -33.04 1.21
N PRO A 333 2.41 -33.99 2.10
CA PRO A 333 1.88 -34.01 3.46
C PRO A 333 2.32 -32.78 4.27
N PHE A 334 1.55 -32.41 5.29
CA PHE A 334 1.80 -31.26 6.16
C PHE A 334 3.22 -31.17 6.70
N GLU A 335 3.79 -32.28 7.22
CA GLU A 335 5.14 -32.28 7.80
C GLU A 335 6.22 -31.95 6.78
N HIS A 336 6.02 -32.33 5.52
CA HIS A 336 6.94 -31.96 4.45
C HIS A 336 6.85 -30.47 4.12
N ALA A 337 5.64 -29.87 4.18
CA ALA A 337 5.46 -28.43 3.98
C ALA A 337 6.08 -27.61 5.12
N VAL A 338 6.01 -28.09 6.37
CA VAL A 338 6.72 -27.48 7.52
C VAL A 338 8.22 -27.54 7.32
N GLY A 339 8.77 -28.73 7.07
CA GLY A 339 10.21 -28.89 6.84
C GLY A 339 10.71 -28.12 5.60
N SER A 340 9.86 -27.92 4.58
CA SER A 340 10.19 -27.04 3.43
C SER A 340 10.31 -25.58 3.85
N ALA A 341 9.38 -25.08 4.66
CA ALA A 341 9.42 -23.70 5.17
C ALA A 341 10.66 -23.45 6.02
N GLU A 342 10.98 -24.34 6.94
CA GLU A 342 12.17 -24.24 7.80
C GLU A 342 13.48 -24.18 6.98
N ARG A 343 13.67 -25.13 6.09
CA ARG A 343 14.83 -25.15 5.18
C ARG A 343 14.86 -23.95 4.23
N GLY A 344 13.68 -23.51 3.77
CA GLY A 344 13.55 -22.37 2.88
C GLY A 344 13.97 -21.08 3.57
N LEU A 345 13.45 -20.82 4.76
CA LEU A 345 13.77 -19.63 5.55
C LEU A 345 15.24 -19.58 5.98
N ALA A 346 15.85 -20.72 6.30
CA ALA A 346 17.26 -20.82 6.70
C ALA A 346 18.24 -20.39 5.59
N ARG A 347 17.81 -20.31 4.34
CA ARG A 347 18.64 -19.86 3.19
C ARG A 347 18.79 -18.35 3.09
N PHE A 348 17.96 -17.59 3.78
CA PHE A 348 17.91 -16.14 3.69
C PHE A 348 18.49 -15.48 4.93
N GLN A 349 19.22 -14.38 4.73
CA GLN A 349 19.63 -13.52 5.83
C GLN A 349 18.41 -12.76 6.39
N SER A 350 18.45 -12.37 7.65
CA SER A 350 17.35 -11.67 8.33
C SER A 350 16.89 -10.41 7.58
N ALA A 351 17.81 -9.68 6.96
CA ALA A 351 17.50 -8.50 6.15
C ALA A 351 16.70 -8.79 4.86
N GLN A 352 16.68 -10.05 4.42
CA GLN A 352 15.94 -10.49 3.24
C GLN A 352 14.54 -11.02 3.59
N ILE A 353 14.21 -11.11 4.88
CA ILE A 353 12.96 -11.67 5.38
C ILE A 353 12.10 -10.54 5.92
N THR A 354 10.95 -10.33 5.30
CA THR A 354 9.93 -9.40 5.80
C THR A 354 8.83 -10.20 6.49
N ARG A 355 8.63 -9.95 7.80
CA ARG A 355 7.58 -10.59 8.60
C ARG A 355 6.45 -9.61 8.86
N ILE A 356 5.22 -10.02 8.58
CA ILE A 356 4.02 -9.20 8.79
C ILE A 356 3.11 -9.94 9.76
N GLY A 357 3.15 -9.54 11.04
CA GLY A 357 2.20 -10.01 12.05
C GLY A 357 0.80 -9.44 11.78
N ILE A 358 -0.18 -10.30 11.63
CA ILE A 358 -1.55 -9.83 11.34
C ILE A 358 -2.12 -9.08 12.54
N SER A 359 -1.90 -9.55 13.76
CA SER A 359 -2.30 -8.83 14.98
C SER A 359 -1.67 -7.45 15.10
N ASP A 360 -0.39 -7.29 14.68
CA ASP A 360 0.28 -5.99 14.64
C ASP A 360 -0.36 -5.04 13.63
N ALA A 361 -0.67 -5.57 12.45
CA ALA A 361 -1.37 -4.81 11.41
C ALA A 361 -2.77 -4.34 11.89
N ARG A 362 -3.51 -5.20 12.62
CA ARG A 362 -4.81 -4.83 13.23
C ARG A 362 -4.64 -3.71 14.25
N ARG A 363 -3.64 -3.80 15.14
CA ARG A 363 -3.32 -2.72 16.10
C ARG A 363 -2.92 -1.41 15.41
N ALA A 364 -2.31 -1.49 14.24
CA ALA A 364 -2.00 -0.32 13.41
C ALA A 364 -3.22 0.23 12.64
N GLY A 365 -4.41 -0.37 12.79
CA GLY A 365 -5.66 0.07 12.13
C GLY A 365 -5.86 -0.48 10.73
N ILE A 366 -5.09 -1.47 10.29
CA ILE A 366 -5.25 -2.11 8.99
C ILE A 366 -6.27 -3.25 9.14
N TYR A 367 -7.49 -3.00 8.70
CA TYR A 367 -8.60 -3.94 8.74
C TYR A 367 -8.84 -4.61 7.38
N PRO A 368 -9.59 -5.73 7.35
CA PRO A 368 -9.96 -6.40 6.12
C PRO A 368 -10.65 -5.45 5.13
N ILE A 369 -10.36 -5.61 3.86
CA ILE A 369 -11.13 -4.97 2.80
C ILE A 369 -12.58 -5.42 2.91
N PRO A 370 -13.59 -4.51 2.78
CA PRO A 370 -15.00 -4.87 2.80
C PRO A 370 -15.31 -5.98 1.80
N GLN A 371 -15.82 -7.11 2.30
CA GLN A 371 -16.29 -8.20 1.46
C GLN A 371 -17.76 -7.95 1.10
N LEU A 372 -17.99 -7.60 -0.15
CA LEU A 372 -19.33 -7.30 -0.65
C LEU A 372 -19.91 -8.54 -1.34
N PRO A 373 -21.21 -8.81 -1.14
CA PRO A 373 -21.90 -9.92 -1.78
C PRO A 373 -21.94 -9.82 -3.30
#